data_3479c24ab7d9d7c8068198ff9a871241
#
_entry.id   3479c24ab7d9d7c8068198ff9a871241
#
_cell.length_a   1.000
_cell.length_b   1.000
_cell.length_c   1.000
_cell.angle_alpha   90.00
_cell.angle_beta   90.00
_cell.angle_gamma   90.00
#
_symmetry.space_group_name_H-M   'P 1'
#
loop_
_entity.id
_entity.type
_entity.pdbx_description
1 polymer ?
#
loop_
_entity_poly.entity_id
_entity_poly.type
_entity_poly.pdbx_seq_one_letter_code
_entity_poly.pdbx_strand_id
1 'polypeptide(L)'
;MFSTQTTTAATHKTLKKNDYKSMIEINDLIGTPYRDHGRDASGYDCYGLAIEVARRFGYKLNDVIYDNHDIELSAQNVPTLNITPIEAPREGAIIEMETGNELHIGICLNAREFIHMTRNGCRINQIGAIKVRGYYGIDTRI
;
A
#
# COMPACT_ATOMS: atom_id res chain seq x y z
N MET A 1 7.49 1.85 -26.81
CA MET A 1 6.83 2.48 -26.80
C MET A 1 6.18 2.75 -27.06
N PHE A 2 6.12 1.97 -26.92
CA PHE A 2 5.23 2.46 -27.08
C PHE A 2 4.82 2.78 -27.42
N SER A 3 4.87 2.42 -27.32
CA SER A 3 4.14 3.00 -27.60
C SER A 3 3.61 3.19 -27.85
N THR A 4 3.61 2.86 -27.82
CA THR A 4 2.86 3.41 -28.03
C THR A 4 2.40 3.63 -28.14
N GLN A 5 2.29 3.38 -27.91
CA GLN A 5 1.66 3.90 -28.00
C GLN A 5 1.23 4.22 -27.88
N THR A 6 1.24 3.89 -27.68
CA THR A 6 0.64 4.51 -27.62
C THR A 6 0.21 4.79 -27.51
N THR A 7 0.16 4.61 -27.25
CA THR A 7 -0.42 5.23 -27.15
C THR A 7 -0.79 5.68 -26.98
N THR A 8 -0.71 5.67 -26.60
CA THR A 8 -1.19 6.34 -26.43
C THR A 8 -1.51 6.83 -26.08
N ALA A 9 -1.39 6.86 -25.78
CA ALA A 9 -1.77 7.44 -25.40
C ALA A 9 -2.03 7.73 -24.93
N ALA A 10 -1.83 7.67 -24.77
CA ALA A 10 -2.10 8.09 -24.32
C ALA A 10 -2.16 8.34 -23.84
N THR A 11 -2.01 8.37 -23.63
CA THR A 11 -2.11 8.70 -23.17
C THR A 11 -1.92 8.99 -22.58
N HIS A 12 -1.81 9.07 -22.11
CA HIS A 12 -1.81 9.38 -21.48
C HIS A 12 -1.75 9.59 -20.76
N LYS A 13 -1.51 9.90 -20.62
CA LYS A 13 -1.72 9.81 -19.82
C LYS A 13 -1.66 9.85 -19.00
N THR A 14 -1.75 9.66 -19.04
CA THR A 14 -1.98 9.22 -18.22
C THR A 14 -1.56 8.92 -17.98
N LEU A 15 -0.97 8.90 -17.80
CA LEU A 15 -0.68 8.16 -17.51
C LEU A 15 -0.80 7.91 -17.16
N LYS A 16 -0.43 8.01 -17.19
CA LYS A 16 -1.21 7.58 -16.69
C LYS A 16 -1.45 6.40 -15.94
N LYS A 17 -2.12 6.41 -15.15
CA LYS A 17 -2.51 5.22 -14.44
C LYS A 17 -2.41 3.96 -15.27
N ASN A 18 -2.45 4.08 -16.53
CA ASN A 18 -2.35 2.92 -17.41
C ASN A 18 -1.01 2.22 -17.34
N ASP A 19 0.01 2.92 -16.87
CA ASP A 19 1.36 2.36 -16.90
C ASP A 19 1.56 1.32 -15.82
N TYR A 20 1.00 1.54 -14.63
CA TYR A 20 1.19 0.59 -13.53
C TYR A 20 -0.06 -0.26 -13.30
N LYS A 21 -1.20 0.19 -13.72
CA LYS A 21 -2.42 -0.56 -13.44
C LYS A 21 -2.46 -1.90 -14.14
N SER A 22 -1.62 -2.08 -15.15
CA SER A 22 -1.52 -3.41 -15.76
C SER A 22 -1.07 -4.46 -14.79
N MET A 23 -0.46 -4.03 -13.67
CA MET A 23 0.03 -4.94 -12.66
C MET A 23 -1.09 -5.41 -11.75
N ILE A 24 -1.95 -4.50 -11.34
CA ILE A 24 -3.09 -4.84 -10.47
C ILE A 24 -4.23 -3.87 -10.72
N GLU A 25 -5.42 -4.29 -10.31
CA GLU A 25 -6.58 -3.43 -10.28
C GLU A 25 -6.78 -2.91 -8.86
N ILE A 26 -6.98 -1.61 -8.72
CA ILE A 26 -7.17 -0.98 -7.42
C ILE A 26 -8.33 0.02 -7.42
N ASN A 27 -8.97 0.24 -8.56
CA ASN A 27 -10.01 1.28 -8.65
C ASN A 27 -11.18 1.02 -7.71
N ASP A 28 -11.52 -0.23 -7.49
CA ASP A 28 -12.61 -0.58 -6.58
C ASP A 28 -12.29 -0.29 -5.12
N LEU A 29 -11.02 -0.12 -4.81
CA LEU A 29 -10.60 0.18 -3.43
C LEU A 29 -10.66 1.67 -3.11
N ILE A 30 -10.53 2.53 -4.12
CA ILE A 30 -10.51 3.97 -3.89
C ILE A 30 -11.86 4.40 -3.32
N GLY A 31 -11.81 5.09 -2.19
CA GLY A 31 -13.02 5.55 -1.51
C GLY A 31 -13.63 4.54 -0.56
N THR A 32 -13.09 3.33 -0.46
CA THR A 32 -13.56 2.35 0.52
C THR A 32 -13.42 2.96 1.92
N PRO A 33 -14.44 2.81 2.79
CA PRO A 33 -14.41 3.48 4.08
C PRO A 33 -13.43 2.85 5.07
N TYR A 34 -13.01 3.68 6.03
CA TYR A 34 -12.25 3.23 7.17
C TYR A 34 -13.15 2.43 8.12
N ARG A 35 -12.62 1.34 8.67
CA ARG A 35 -13.31 0.55 9.68
C ARG A 35 -12.28 -0.11 10.58
N ASP A 36 -12.42 0.08 11.89
CA ASP A 36 -11.52 -0.53 12.87
C ASP A 36 -11.45 -2.02 12.65
N HIS A 37 -10.21 -2.53 12.53
CA HIS A 37 -9.94 -3.95 12.33
C HIS A 37 -10.64 -4.52 11.10
N GLY A 38 -10.99 -3.66 10.14
CA GLY A 38 -11.70 -4.07 8.92
C GLY A 38 -10.81 -4.91 8.01
N ARG A 39 -11.40 -5.95 7.43
CA ARG A 39 -10.68 -6.90 6.58
C ARG A 39 -11.44 -7.28 5.32
N ASP A 40 -12.49 -6.53 4.97
CA ASP A 40 -13.27 -6.82 3.77
C ASP A 40 -13.77 -5.53 3.13
N ALA A 41 -14.53 -5.67 2.05
CA ALA A 41 -14.95 -4.53 1.23
C ALA A 41 -15.90 -3.58 1.95
N SER A 42 -16.45 -3.96 3.10
CA SER A 42 -17.28 -3.02 3.89
C SER A 42 -16.43 -1.99 4.62
N GLY A 43 -15.13 -2.20 4.71
CA GLY A 43 -14.19 -1.25 5.28
C GLY A 43 -12.92 -1.93 5.73
N TYR A 44 -11.81 -1.17 5.69
CA TYR A 44 -10.50 -1.65 6.11
C TYR A 44 -9.88 -0.63 7.06
N ASP A 45 -9.06 -1.10 7.99
CA ASP A 45 -8.10 -0.22 8.62
C ASP A 45 -6.84 -0.17 7.76
N CYS A 46 -5.79 0.51 8.22
CA CYS A 46 -4.60 0.65 7.38
C CYS A 46 -3.92 -0.70 7.12
N TYR A 47 -3.91 -1.58 8.11
CA TYR A 47 -3.27 -2.88 7.94
C TYR A 47 -4.13 -3.81 7.08
N GLY A 48 -5.44 -3.77 7.25
CA GLY A 48 -6.35 -4.57 6.43
C GLY A 48 -6.27 -4.20 4.97
N LEU A 49 -6.20 -2.91 4.66
CA LEU A 49 -6.01 -2.49 3.28
C LEU A 49 -4.67 -2.96 2.75
N ALA A 50 -3.62 -2.89 3.55
CA ALA A 50 -2.31 -3.35 3.13
C ALA A 50 -2.33 -4.83 2.77
N ILE A 51 -3.01 -5.66 3.56
CA ILE A 51 -3.15 -7.09 3.26
C ILE A 51 -3.82 -7.28 1.89
N GLU A 52 -4.91 -6.57 1.65
CA GLU A 52 -5.66 -6.73 0.42
C GLU A 52 -4.86 -6.27 -0.81
N VAL A 53 -4.20 -5.11 -0.72
CA VAL A 53 -3.41 -4.62 -1.85
C VAL A 53 -2.22 -5.54 -2.10
N ALA A 54 -1.55 -5.98 -1.03
CA ALA A 54 -0.44 -6.92 -1.16
C ALA A 54 -0.89 -8.19 -1.89
N ARG A 55 -2.08 -8.70 -1.54
CA ARG A 55 -2.62 -9.88 -2.19
C ARG A 55 -2.78 -9.65 -3.70
N ARG A 56 -3.22 -8.47 -4.09
CA ARG A 56 -3.40 -8.16 -5.52
C ARG A 56 -2.08 -8.07 -6.26
N PHE A 57 -1.00 -7.74 -5.55
CA PHE A 57 0.35 -7.79 -6.11
C PHE A 57 0.94 -9.21 -6.09
N GLY A 58 0.23 -10.17 -5.52
CA GLY A 58 0.70 -11.55 -5.47
C GLY A 58 1.45 -11.90 -4.20
N TYR A 59 1.33 -11.09 -3.16
CA TYR A 59 2.01 -11.34 -1.88
C TYR A 59 1.00 -11.69 -0.81
N LYS A 60 1.43 -12.54 0.11
CA LYS A 60 0.63 -12.89 1.27
C LYS A 60 1.25 -12.24 2.50
N LEU A 61 0.65 -11.15 2.94
CA LEU A 61 1.05 -10.46 4.15
C LEU A 61 0.31 -11.08 5.33
N ASN A 62 1.06 -11.57 6.33
CA ASN A 62 0.44 -12.15 7.51
C ASN A 62 -0.34 -11.10 8.29
N ASP A 63 -1.51 -11.50 8.79
CA ASP A 63 -2.29 -10.63 9.64
C ASP A 63 -1.68 -10.58 11.04
N VAL A 64 -2.01 -9.54 11.79
CA VAL A 64 -1.53 -9.36 13.16
C VAL A 64 -2.71 -9.03 14.05
N ILE A 65 -2.56 -9.34 15.34
CA ILE A 65 -3.53 -8.97 16.36
C ILE A 65 -2.97 -7.77 17.10
N TYR A 66 -3.77 -6.73 17.20
CA TYR A 66 -3.37 -5.50 17.90
C TYR A 66 -4.58 -4.86 18.54
N ASP A 67 -4.33 -4.13 19.63
CA ASP A 67 -5.41 -3.56 20.42
C ASP A 67 -5.79 -2.16 19.97
N ASN A 68 -4.92 -1.48 19.23
CA ASN A 68 -5.16 -0.12 18.77
C ASN A 68 -4.63 0.03 17.34
N HIS A 69 -4.63 1.26 16.85
CA HIS A 69 -4.25 1.53 15.46
C HIS A 69 -2.74 1.62 15.25
N ASP A 70 -1.98 1.68 16.34
CA ASP A 70 -0.54 1.84 16.27
C ASP A 70 0.15 0.49 16.10
N ILE A 71 0.43 0.14 14.87
CA ILE A 71 1.23 -1.05 14.58
C ILE A 71 2.63 -0.58 14.25
N GLU A 72 3.57 -0.92 15.13
CA GLU A 72 4.96 -0.64 14.85
C GLU A 72 5.57 -1.84 14.16
N LEU A 73 5.97 -1.66 12.90
CA LEU A 73 6.49 -2.76 12.10
C LEU A 73 7.94 -3.09 12.40
N SER A 74 8.69 -2.14 12.97
CA SER A 74 10.13 -2.30 13.10
C SER A 74 10.49 -3.31 14.19
N ALA A 75 10.93 -2.83 15.36
CA ALA A 75 11.61 -3.68 16.33
C ALA A 75 10.73 -4.79 16.90
N GLN A 76 9.44 -4.56 17.06
CA GLN A 76 8.59 -5.48 17.79
C GLN A 76 7.88 -6.48 16.89
N ASN A 77 7.48 -6.05 15.71
CA ASN A 77 6.60 -6.85 14.86
C ASN A 77 7.31 -7.57 13.73
N VAL A 78 8.45 -7.04 13.25
CA VAL A 78 9.17 -7.68 12.16
C VAL A 78 9.46 -9.18 12.44
N PRO A 79 9.85 -9.57 13.65
CA PRO A 79 10.12 -11.00 13.89
C PRO A 79 8.91 -11.90 13.73
N THR A 80 7.68 -11.37 13.87
CA THR A 80 6.46 -12.17 13.75
C THR A 80 5.77 -11.98 12.41
N LEU A 81 6.22 -11.02 11.61
CA LEU A 81 5.66 -10.75 10.30
C LEU A 81 6.61 -11.27 9.22
N ASN A 82 6.05 -11.61 8.09
CA ASN A 82 6.83 -12.10 6.95
C ASN A 82 7.30 -10.94 6.09
N ILE A 83 8.03 -10.00 6.71
CA ILE A 83 8.52 -8.81 6.02
C ILE A 83 10.01 -8.62 6.30
N THR A 84 10.69 -7.93 5.38
CA THR A 84 12.12 -7.64 5.47
C THR A 84 12.35 -6.18 5.10
N PRO A 85 13.10 -5.42 5.93
CA PRO A 85 13.40 -4.02 5.58
C PRO A 85 14.13 -3.93 4.25
N ILE A 86 13.75 -2.92 3.45
CA ILE A 86 14.42 -2.61 2.19
C ILE A 86 14.71 -1.12 2.16
N GLU A 87 15.60 -0.69 1.27
CA GLU A 87 16.11 0.68 1.30
C GLU A 87 15.30 1.65 0.46
N ALA A 88 14.50 1.15 -0.48
CA ALA A 88 13.82 2.03 -1.42
C ALA A 88 12.43 1.49 -1.73
N PRO A 89 11.50 2.39 -2.12
CA PRO A 89 10.15 1.95 -2.49
C PRO A 89 10.16 1.15 -3.80
N ARG A 90 9.28 0.16 -3.86
CA ARG A 90 9.01 -0.58 -5.09
C ARG A 90 7.59 -1.11 -5.03
N GLU A 91 7.03 -1.50 -6.15
CA GLU A 91 5.65 -1.98 -6.17
C GLU A 91 5.47 -3.18 -5.23
N GLY A 92 4.39 -3.14 -4.48
CA GLY A 92 4.06 -4.21 -3.54
C GLY A 92 4.75 -4.10 -2.20
N ALA A 93 5.69 -3.16 -2.02
CA ALA A 93 6.38 -2.99 -0.75
C ALA A 93 5.50 -2.21 0.24
N ILE A 94 5.69 -2.51 1.52
CA ILE A 94 5.05 -1.73 2.58
C ILE A 94 5.83 -0.44 2.79
N ILE A 95 5.10 0.66 2.92
CA ILE A 95 5.66 1.95 3.35
C ILE A 95 5.14 2.23 4.75
N GLU A 96 6.07 2.49 5.68
CA GLU A 96 5.73 2.85 7.05
C GLU A 96 5.95 4.35 7.23
N MET A 97 4.95 5.02 7.80
CA MET A 97 4.93 6.48 7.88
C MET A 97 4.52 6.93 9.27
N GLU A 98 4.78 8.22 9.54
CA GLU A 98 4.34 8.88 10.77
C GLU A 98 3.34 9.97 10.42
N THR A 99 2.19 9.95 11.11
CA THR A 99 1.19 11.00 11.00
C THR A 99 0.91 11.53 12.40
N GLY A 100 1.51 12.68 12.74
CA GLY A 100 1.43 13.17 14.11
C GLY A 100 2.11 12.20 15.05
N ASN A 101 1.35 11.64 16.00
CA ASN A 101 1.88 10.69 16.96
C ASN A 101 1.57 9.24 16.59
N GLU A 102 1.01 9.01 15.43
CA GLU A 102 0.57 7.68 15.03
C GLU A 102 1.46 7.12 13.93
N LEU A 103 1.68 5.82 14.00
CA LEU A 103 2.30 5.09 12.92
C LEU A 103 1.23 4.67 11.91
N HIS A 104 1.60 4.65 10.65
CA HIS A 104 0.67 4.41 9.57
C HIS A 104 1.39 3.64 8.48
N ILE A 105 0.65 2.78 7.79
CA ILE A 105 1.24 2.00 6.71
C ILE A 105 0.40 2.11 5.45
N GLY A 106 1.05 1.85 4.33
CA GLY A 106 0.40 1.70 3.04
C GLY A 106 1.21 0.72 2.19
N ILE A 107 0.82 0.58 0.94
CA ILE A 107 1.53 -0.25 -0.01
C ILE A 107 1.96 0.62 -1.18
N CYS A 108 3.23 0.52 -1.55
CA CYS A 108 3.75 1.23 -2.71
C CYS A 108 3.18 0.65 -3.99
N LEU A 109 2.62 1.49 -4.83
CA LEU A 109 2.15 1.10 -6.15
C LEU A 109 3.30 1.08 -7.15
N ASN A 110 4.26 1.95 -6.91
CA ASN A 110 5.47 2.08 -7.71
C ASN A 110 6.50 2.83 -6.85
N ALA A 111 7.54 3.36 -7.47
CA ALA A 111 8.59 4.06 -6.72
C ALA A 111 8.17 5.46 -6.26
N ARG A 112 6.99 5.94 -6.65
CA ARG A 112 6.59 7.32 -6.38
C ARG A 112 5.24 7.45 -5.70
N GLU A 113 4.39 6.43 -5.74
CA GLU A 113 3.02 6.52 -5.25
C GLU A 113 2.70 5.35 -4.34
N PHE A 114 1.81 5.60 -3.37
CA PHE A 114 1.36 4.55 -2.48
C PHE A 114 -0.14 4.69 -2.25
N ILE A 115 -0.76 3.55 -1.90
CA ILE A 115 -2.17 3.49 -1.54
C ILE A 115 -2.28 3.21 -0.06
N HIS A 116 -3.19 3.89 0.61
CA HIS A 116 -3.35 3.73 2.05
C HIS A 116 -4.78 4.07 2.47
N MET A 117 -5.13 3.63 3.68
CA MET A 117 -6.43 3.95 4.26
C MET A 117 -6.29 5.19 5.13
N THR A 118 -7.12 6.18 4.86
CA THR A 118 -7.23 7.37 5.72
C THR A 118 -8.56 7.34 6.44
N ARG A 119 -8.73 8.23 7.41
CA ARG A 119 -10.02 8.34 8.11
C ARG A 119 -11.14 8.71 7.16
N ASN A 120 -10.82 9.29 6.02
CA ASN A 120 -11.81 9.69 5.01
C ASN A 120 -11.88 8.68 3.85
N GLY A 121 -11.28 7.51 4.01
CA GLY A 121 -11.33 6.47 3.01
C GLY A 121 -9.99 6.19 2.36
N CYS A 122 -10.00 5.19 1.50
CA CYS A 122 -8.80 4.75 0.79
C CYS A 122 -8.39 5.76 -0.27
N ARG A 123 -7.10 6.09 -0.31
CA ARG A 123 -6.56 7.09 -1.23
C ARG A 123 -5.18 6.71 -1.74
N ILE A 124 -4.81 7.32 -2.86
CA ILE A 124 -3.45 7.25 -3.39
C ILE A 124 -2.79 8.60 -3.17
N ASN A 125 -1.56 8.58 -2.65
CA ASN A 125 -0.76 9.78 -2.47
C ASN A 125 0.65 9.55 -3.00
N GLN A 126 1.37 10.65 -3.19
CA GLN A 126 2.77 10.58 -3.58
C GLN A 126 3.63 10.30 -2.36
N ILE A 127 4.66 9.48 -2.54
CA ILE A 127 5.64 9.24 -1.49
C ILE A 127 6.33 10.56 -1.18
N GLY A 128 6.38 10.88 0.12
CA GLY A 128 6.88 12.16 0.58
C GLY A 128 5.78 13.10 1.07
N ALA A 129 4.52 12.83 0.71
CA ALA A 129 3.40 13.61 1.24
C ALA A 129 3.25 13.43 2.75
N ILE A 130 3.69 12.30 3.27
CA ILE A 130 3.68 11.97 4.69
C ILE A 130 5.09 11.52 5.03
N LYS A 131 5.55 11.83 6.24
CA LYS A 131 6.91 11.47 6.66
C LYS A 131 7.09 9.97 6.64
N VAL A 132 8.09 9.50 5.90
CA VAL A 132 8.38 8.07 5.76
C VAL A 132 9.34 7.64 6.86
N ARG A 133 9.06 6.49 7.47
CA ARG A 133 9.97 5.84 8.41
C ARG A 133 10.80 4.76 7.74
N GLY A 134 10.21 4.03 6.81
CA GLY A 134 10.94 2.97 6.13
C GLY A 134 10.05 2.20 5.18
N TYR A 135 10.69 1.23 4.53
CA TYR A 135 10.02 0.35 3.57
C TYR A 135 10.32 -1.10 3.92
N TYR A 136 9.39 -1.99 3.59
CA TYR A 136 9.55 -3.42 3.85
C TYR A 136 9.06 -4.21 2.64
N GLY A 137 9.85 -5.19 2.24
CA GLY A 137 9.39 -6.19 1.28
C GLY A 137 8.60 -7.28 1.99
N ILE A 138 7.63 -7.86 1.30
CA ILE A 138 6.85 -8.99 1.84
C ILE A 138 7.51 -10.26 1.32
N ASP A 139 7.81 -11.18 2.24
CA ASP A 139 8.66 -12.33 1.93
C ASP A 139 7.91 -13.49 1.29
N THR A 140 6.59 -13.54 1.45
CA THR A 140 5.80 -14.69 1.02
C THR A 140 4.95 -14.32 -0.20
N ARG A 141 5.08 -15.13 -1.25
CA ARG A 141 4.21 -15.01 -2.42
C ARG A 141 3.01 -15.95 -2.29
N ILE A 142 1.94 -15.55 -2.93
CA ILE A 142 0.74 -16.38 -3.02
C ILE A 142 0.97 -17.50 -4.04
#